data_7cd9822135762c4aa27fdd072ebb2f48
#
_entry.id   7cd9822135762c4aa27fdd072ebb2f48
#
_cell.length_a   1.000
_cell.length_b   1.000
_cell.length_c   1.000
_cell.angle_alpha   90.00
_cell.angle_beta   90.00
_cell.angle_gamma   90.00
#
_symmetry.space_group_name_H-M   'P 1'
#
loop_
_entity.id
_entity.type
_entity.pdbx_description
1 polymer ?
#
loop_
_entity_poly.entity_id
_entity_poly.type
_entity_poly.pdbx_seq_one_letter_code
_entity_poly.pdbx_strand_id
1 'polypeptide(L)'
;MTAFDTNRTAWDGMAAGGSRFARVATDEECLHPLRTLDNRGWLPASVHGMDVLCLAAGGCWQSVLYAAAGAHVTVVDLSGAMLKQDIDQARMRNLTVRVFERSMHDLSIFPDSSFDIVHQPVSTCYVPDVTAVYREVSRVLRDRGLYISQHKQPTSLQIVERDACNRYVVGVRYYHQGPLPPVGDTSYRESGTVEFLHRWEDLVGGLCQAGLVIEDLREPYRADDEAAPGHFGHRGQYIAPYVRLKARRIVRSSSGAPAPALWVP
;
A
#
# COMPACT_ATOMS: atom_id res chain seq x y z
N MET A 1 4.37 20.64 13.58
CA MET A 1 3.77 19.31 13.39
C MET A 1 4.27 18.77 12.06
N THR A 2 4.90 17.62 12.05
CA THR A 2 5.40 16.98 10.82
C THR A 2 4.23 16.33 10.04
N ALA A 3 4.45 16.00 8.76
CA ALA A 3 3.46 15.22 7.99
C ALA A 3 3.13 13.88 8.66
N PHE A 4 4.12 13.25 9.30
CA PHE A 4 3.92 12.01 10.06
C PHE A 4 3.00 12.20 11.27
N ASP A 5 3.18 13.29 12.04
CA ASP A 5 2.31 13.57 13.19
C ASP A 5 0.87 13.84 12.74
N THR A 6 0.70 14.61 11.66
CA THR A 6 -0.62 14.88 11.07
C THR A 6 -1.29 13.60 10.61
N ASN A 7 -0.58 12.75 9.87
CA ASN A 7 -1.11 11.49 9.36
C ASN A 7 -1.44 10.52 10.50
N ARG A 8 -0.58 10.41 11.54
CA ARG A 8 -0.90 9.61 12.73
C ARG A 8 -2.22 10.04 13.36
N THR A 9 -2.37 11.34 13.63
CA THR A 9 -3.60 11.89 14.23
C THR A 9 -4.84 11.62 13.35
N ALA A 10 -4.72 11.77 12.03
CA ALA A 10 -5.82 11.52 11.11
C ALA A 10 -6.23 10.03 11.14
N TRP A 11 -5.27 9.11 11.09
CA TRP A 11 -5.54 7.67 11.12
C TRP A 11 -6.06 7.19 12.47
N ASP A 12 -5.56 7.73 13.59
CA ASP A 12 -6.12 7.46 14.92
C ASP A 12 -7.59 7.91 15.01
N GLY A 13 -7.91 9.08 14.43
CA GLY A 13 -9.28 9.58 14.36
C GLY A 13 -10.18 8.69 13.47
N MET A 14 -9.68 8.19 12.36
CA MET A 14 -10.41 7.27 11.48
C MET A 14 -10.68 5.92 12.17
N ALA A 15 -9.73 5.40 12.94
CA ALA A 15 -9.92 4.20 13.73
C ALA A 15 -11.05 4.36 14.75
N ALA A 16 -11.06 5.47 15.48
CA ALA A 16 -12.09 5.78 16.48
C ALA A 16 -13.48 6.02 15.84
N GLY A 17 -13.52 6.61 14.65
CA GLY A 17 -14.75 6.95 13.92
C GLY A 17 -15.39 5.79 13.14
N GLY A 18 -14.86 4.57 13.18
CA GLY A 18 -15.40 3.42 12.43
C GLY A 18 -15.28 3.58 10.92
N SER A 19 -14.21 4.20 10.44
CA SER A 19 -13.95 4.40 9.02
C SER A 19 -13.94 3.09 8.24
N ARG A 20 -14.37 3.13 6.96
CA ARG A 20 -14.27 2.00 6.02
C ARG A 20 -12.85 1.45 5.87
N PHE A 21 -11.84 2.26 6.19
CA PHE A 21 -10.43 1.86 6.18
C PHE A 21 -10.00 1.06 7.42
N ALA A 22 -10.83 1.07 8.48
CA ALA A 22 -10.68 0.27 9.68
C ALA A 22 -11.69 -0.91 9.70
N ARG A 23 -12.02 -1.45 8.52
CA ARG A 23 -12.95 -2.55 8.37
C ARG A 23 -12.35 -3.85 8.90
N VAL A 24 -13.07 -4.47 9.80
CA VAL A 24 -12.71 -5.79 10.35
C VAL A 24 -12.98 -6.90 9.33
N ALA A 25 -12.12 -7.90 9.27
CA ALA A 25 -12.41 -9.12 8.52
C ALA A 25 -13.60 -9.88 9.14
N THR A 26 -14.54 -10.30 8.30
CA THR A 26 -15.67 -11.12 8.74
C THR A 26 -15.25 -12.56 8.98
N ASP A 27 -16.05 -13.32 9.74
CA ASP A 27 -15.77 -14.73 9.98
C ASP A 27 -15.86 -15.55 8.67
N GLU A 28 -16.77 -15.19 7.77
CA GLU A 28 -16.86 -15.79 6.42
C GLU A 28 -15.57 -15.54 5.60
N GLU A 29 -15.04 -14.32 5.63
CA GLU A 29 -13.77 -14.00 4.97
C GLU A 29 -12.61 -14.83 5.55
N CYS A 30 -12.63 -15.10 6.85
CA CYS A 30 -11.63 -15.92 7.53
C CYS A 30 -11.71 -17.41 7.16
N LEU A 31 -12.84 -17.91 6.66
CA LEU A 31 -12.95 -19.27 6.12
C LEU A 31 -12.19 -19.44 4.79
N HIS A 32 -12.04 -18.36 4.04
CA HIS A 32 -11.35 -18.36 2.74
C HIS A 32 -10.33 -17.22 2.66
N PRO A 33 -9.37 -17.13 3.59
CA PRO A 33 -8.56 -15.93 3.79
C PRO A 33 -7.71 -15.55 2.59
N LEU A 34 -7.05 -16.50 1.91
CA LEU A 34 -6.22 -16.22 0.76
C LEU A 34 -7.04 -15.77 -0.45
N ARG A 35 -8.21 -16.35 -0.68
CA ARG A 35 -9.12 -15.91 -1.75
C ARG A 35 -9.62 -14.49 -1.51
N THR A 36 -9.84 -14.13 -0.25
CA THR A 36 -10.27 -12.80 0.16
C THR A 36 -9.16 -11.76 0.00
N LEU A 37 -7.93 -12.10 0.41
CA LEU A 37 -6.75 -11.23 0.28
C LEU A 37 -6.35 -11.02 -1.19
N ASP A 38 -6.45 -12.07 -1.99
CA ASP A 38 -5.90 -12.10 -3.34
C ASP A 38 -6.82 -12.84 -4.31
N ASN A 39 -7.73 -12.08 -4.90
CA ASN A 39 -8.59 -12.59 -5.97
C ASN A 39 -7.88 -12.66 -7.35
N ARG A 40 -6.60 -12.34 -7.42
CA ARG A 40 -5.79 -12.31 -8.65
C ARG A 40 -4.82 -13.49 -8.79
N GLY A 41 -4.59 -14.23 -7.71
CA GLY A 41 -3.65 -15.34 -7.69
C GLY A 41 -2.19 -14.91 -7.64
N TRP A 42 -1.88 -13.80 -6.99
CA TRP A 42 -0.51 -13.32 -6.79
C TRP A 42 0.18 -13.96 -5.60
N LEU A 43 -0.61 -14.33 -4.58
CA LEU A 43 -0.12 -15.05 -3.41
C LEU A 43 0.19 -16.52 -3.76
N PRO A 44 1.10 -17.17 -3.04
CA PRO A 44 1.29 -18.61 -3.14
C PRO A 44 0.02 -19.37 -2.69
N ALA A 45 -0.11 -20.61 -3.12
CA ALA A 45 -1.27 -21.46 -2.77
C ALA A 45 -1.43 -21.67 -1.25
N SER A 46 -0.36 -21.51 -0.48
CA SER A 46 -0.36 -21.52 0.98
C SER A 46 0.63 -20.49 1.50
N VAL A 47 0.26 -19.83 2.60
CA VAL A 47 1.16 -18.95 3.38
C VAL A 47 1.42 -19.52 4.78
N HIS A 48 0.99 -20.75 5.03
CA HIS A 48 1.16 -21.40 6.33
C HIS A 48 2.64 -21.45 6.72
N GLY A 49 2.97 -20.93 7.90
CA GLY A 49 4.33 -20.87 8.43
C GLY A 49 5.23 -19.80 7.77
N MET A 50 4.73 -19.03 6.80
CA MET A 50 5.49 -17.91 6.20
C MET A 50 5.50 -16.70 7.12
N ASP A 51 6.61 -15.97 7.14
CA ASP A 51 6.71 -14.67 7.80
C ASP A 51 6.15 -13.57 6.89
N VAL A 52 5.02 -12.98 7.28
CA VAL A 52 4.32 -11.95 6.51
C VAL A 52 4.36 -10.62 7.23
N LEU A 53 4.82 -9.58 6.54
CA LEU A 53 4.74 -8.18 6.98
C LEU A 53 3.54 -7.49 6.31
N CYS A 54 2.55 -7.11 7.10
CA CYS A 54 1.48 -6.18 6.73
C CYS A 54 2.00 -4.76 6.99
N LEU A 55 2.43 -4.06 5.93
CA LEU A 55 3.12 -2.78 6.04
C LEU A 55 2.18 -1.60 5.81
N ALA A 56 2.08 -0.69 6.80
CA ALA A 56 1.10 0.40 6.82
C ALA A 56 -0.33 -0.12 6.53
N ALA A 57 -0.68 -1.17 7.25
CA ALA A 57 -1.88 -1.97 7.04
C ALA A 57 -2.64 -2.24 8.34
N GLY A 58 -2.51 -1.35 9.32
CA GLY A 58 -3.30 -1.37 10.54
C GLY A 58 -4.80 -1.28 10.26
N GLY A 59 -5.64 -1.74 11.21
CA GLY A 59 -7.08 -1.81 11.04
C GLY A 59 -7.62 -3.22 10.79
N CYS A 60 -6.78 -4.23 11.02
CA CYS A 60 -7.11 -5.65 11.24
C CYS A 60 -7.67 -6.47 10.06
N TRP A 61 -7.86 -5.92 8.87
CA TRP A 61 -8.38 -6.75 7.76
C TRP A 61 -7.30 -7.69 7.20
N GLN A 62 -6.16 -7.14 6.82
CA GLN A 62 -5.06 -7.93 6.23
C GLN A 62 -4.44 -8.90 7.23
N SER A 63 -4.12 -8.39 8.42
CA SER A 63 -3.41 -9.14 9.45
C SER A 63 -4.19 -10.35 9.94
N VAL A 64 -5.49 -10.17 10.19
CA VAL A 64 -6.38 -11.24 10.63
C VAL A 64 -6.51 -12.32 9.55
N LEU A 65 -6.65 -11.93 8.28
CA LEU A 65 -6.76 -12.89 7.18
C LEU A 65 -5.46 -13.68 6.96
N TYR A 66 -4.29 -13.05 7.03
CA TYR A 66 -3.02 -13.77 6.96
C TYR A 66 -2.81 -14.71 8.15
N ALA A 67 -3.18 -14.26 9.37
CA ALA A 67 -3.10 -15.10 10.56
C ALA A 67 -4.08 -16.29 10.48
N ALA A 68 -5.30 -16.09 9.98
CA ALA A 68 -6.27 -17.16 9.72
C ALA A 68 -5.78 -18.15 8.65
N ALA A 69 -4.94 -17.71 7.71
CA ALA A 69 -4.28 -18.57 6.73
C ALA A 69 -3.04 -19.31 7.30
N GLY A 70 -2.71 -19.11 8.58
CA GLY A 70 -1.61 -19.78 9.27
C GLY A 70 -0.23 -19.13 9.09
N ALA A 71 -0.15 -17.89 8.64
CA ALA A 71 1.09 -17.14 8.55
C ALA A 71 1.55 -16.61 9.92
N HIS A 72 2.86 -16.37 10.08
CA HIS A 72 3.44 -15.59 11.16
C HIS A 72 3.34 -14.10 10.80
N VAL A 73 2.36 -13.41 11.37
CA VAL A 73 2.01 -12.06 10.96
C VAL A 73 2.71 -11.01 11.82
N THR A 74 3.31 -10.04 11.14
CA THR A 74 3.81 -8.79 11.72
C THR A 74 3.10 -7.63 11.05
N VAL A 75 2.61 -6.66 11.84
CA VAL A 75 1.99 -5.42 11.35
C VAL A 75 2.88 -4.25 11.74
N VAL A 76 3.17 -3.39 10.80
CA VAL A 76 3.80 -2.09 11.05
C VAL A 76 2.84 -1.01 10.58
N ASP A 77 2.47 -0.11 11.46
CA ASP A 77 1.64 1.04 11.14
C ASP A 77 2.03 2.26 11.98
N LEU A 78 1.72 3.44 11.49
CA LEU A 78 1.99 4.70 12.18
C LEU A 78 0.96 4.98 13.29
N SER A 79 -0.26 4.43 13.17
CA SER A 79 -1.39 4.65 14.07
C SER A 79 -1.46 3.56 15.14
N GLY A 80 -1.24 3.95 16.40
CA GLY A 80 -1.41 3.05 17.55
C GLY A 80 -2.86 2.58 17.71
N ALA A 81 -3.83 3.42 17.33
CA ALA A 81 -5.25 3.06 17.38
C ALA A 81 -5.61 1.97 16.35
N MET A 82 -5.05 2.04 15.13
CA MET A 82 -5.20 1.00 14.12
C MET A 82 -4.56 -0.32 14.59
N LEU A 83 -3.34 -0.27 15.13
CA LEU A 83 -2.65 -1.46 15.65
C LEU A 83 -3.39 -2.11 16.83
N LYS A 84 -4.05 -1.30 17.67
CA LYS A 84 -4.90 -1.82 18.74
C LYS A 84 -6.04 -2.67 18.19
N GLN A 85 -6.64 -2.28 17.07
CA GLN A 85 -7.67 -3.09 16.41
C GLN A 85 -7.11 -4.43 15.92
N ASP A 86 -5.89 -4.45 15.37
CA ASP A 86 -5.22 -5.70 14.96
C ASP A 86 -5.07 -6.67 16.14
N ILE A 87 -4.61 -6.16 17.30
CA ILE A 87 -4.46 -6.98 18.52
C ILE A 87 -5.82 -7.50 19.00
N ASP A 88 -6.81 -6.61 19.12
CA ASP A 88 -8.12 -6.97 19.69
C ASP A 88 -8.83 -7.98 18.79
N GLN A 89 -8.82 -7.81 17.49
CA GLN A 89 -9.49 -8.71 16.54
C GLN A 89 -8.77 -10.05 16.38
N ALA A 90 -7.46 -10.08 16.43
CA ALA A 90 -6.70 -11.32 16.45
C ALA A 90 -7.01 -12.12 17.74
N ARG A 91 -7.00 -11.45 18.91
CA ARG A 91 -7.32 -12.09 20.20
C ARG A 91 -8.72 -12.70 20.23
N MET A 92 -9.73 -11.97 19.72
CA MET A 92 -11.11 -12.45 19.65
C MET A 92 -11.26 -13.75 18.84
N ARG A 93 -10.32 -14.00 17.91
CA ARG A 93 -10.31 -15.18 17.02
C ARG A 93 -9.28 -16.24 17.42
N ASN A 94 -8.64 -16.09 18.60
CA ASN A 94 -7.51 -16.94 19.03
C ASN A 94 -6.35 -16.95 18.02
N LEU A 95 -6.14 -15.85 17.31
CA LEU A 95 -5.03 -15.66 16.40
C LEU A 95 -3.93 -14.82 17.07
N THR A 96 -2.71 -14.90 16.53
CA THR A 96 -1.56 -14.15 17.03
C THR A 96 -1.02 -13.24 15.94
N VAL A 97 -0.83 -11.95 16.28
CA VAL A 97 -0.16 -10.97 15.43
C VAL A 97 0.86 -10.18 16.26
N ARG A 98 1.98 -9.83 15.67
CA ARG A 98 2.96 -8.92 16.28
C ARG A 98 2.75 -7.54 15.67
N VAL A 99 2.71 -6.50 16.48
CA VAL A 99 2.48 -5.13 16.01
C VAL A 99 3.62 -4.20 16.43
N PHE A 100 3.95 -3.23 15.57
CA PHE A 100 4.98 -2.22 15.82
C PHE A 100 4.49 -0.85 15.33
N GLU A 101 4.43 0.13 16.23
CA GLU A 101 4.08 1.51 15.88
C GLU A 101 5.32 2.20 15.31
N ARG A 102 5.40 2.22 13.97
CA ARG A 102 6.50 2.84 13.22
C ARG A 102 6.03 3.31 11.86
N SER A 103 6.81 4.20 11.27
CA SER A 103 6.61 4.59 9.87
C SER A 103 7.15 3.52 8.92
N MET A 104 6.47 3.35 7.79
CA MET A 104 6.80 2.36 6.76
C MET A 104 8.20 2.52 6.15
N HIS A 105 8.85 3.67 6.29
CA HIS A 105 10.22 3.90 5.81
C HIS A 105 11.30 3.58 6.86
N ASP A 106 10.90 3.19 8.08
CA ASP A 106 11.81 2.77 9.16
C ASP A 106 11.47 1.36 9.64
N LEU A 107 12.07 0.38 9.00
CA LEU A 107 11.99 -1.04 9.39
C LEU A 107 13.27 -1.52 10.05
N SER A 108 14.11 -0.62 10.59
CA SER A 108 15.42 -0.90 11.19
C SER A 108 15.37 -1.87 12.36
N ILE A 109 14.21 -2.06 12.99
CA ILE A 109 13.98 -3.06 14.05
C ILE A 109 14.01 -4.50 13.54
N PHE A 110 13.89 -4.72 12.24
CA PHE A 110 13.90 -6.05 11.64
C PHE A 110 15.26 -6.30 10.97
N PRO A 111 15.85 -7.49 11.17
CA PRO A 111 17.03 -7.93 10.43
C PRO A 111 16.74 -8.00 8.92
N ASP A 112 17.81 -7.99 8.13
CA ASP A 112 17.74 -8.27 6.71
C ASP A 112 17.14 -9.65 6.46
N SER A 113 16.38 -9.81 5.37
CA SER A 113 15.83 -11.10 4.94
C SER A 113 14.96 -11.78 6.02
N SER A 114 14.09 -11.01 6.67
CA SER A 114 13.20 -11.47 7.76
C SER A 114 11.86 -11.99 7.26
N PHE A 115 11.39 -11.55 6.08
CA PHE A 115 10.03 -11.81 5.62
C PHE A 115 9.99 -12.51 4.26
N ASP A 116 9.02 -13.41 4.09
CA ASP A 116 8.72 -14.07 2.83
C ASP A 116 7.81 -13.20 1.96
N ILE A 117 6.89 -12.46 2.59
CA ILE A 117 5.93 -11.59 1.94
C ILE A 117 5.87 -10.24 2.68
N VAL A 118 5.90 -9.15 1.92
CA VAL A 118 5.47 -7.82 2.37
C VAL A 118 4.24 -7.43 1.58
N HIS A 119 3.13 -7.14 2.27
CA HIS A 119 1.89 -6.70 1.63
C HIS A 119 1.51 -5.32 2.16
N GLN A 120 1.44 -4.36 1.25
CA GLN A 120 1.23 -2.95 1.53
C GLN A 120 -0.02 -2.43 0.81
N PRO A 121 -1.08 -2.01 1.52
CA PRO A 121 -2.23 -1.35 0.92
C PRO A 121 -1.87 0.07 0.48
N VAL A 122 -2.84 0.84 0.02
CA VAL A 122 -2.64 2.25 -0.34
C VAL A 122 -2.15 3.04 0.86
N SER A 123 -0.87 3.39 0.84
CA SER A 123 -0.23 4.12 1.94
C SER A 123 0.98 4.96 1.53
N THR A 124 1.65 4.62 0.43
CA THR A 124 2.88 5.30 0.01
C THR A 124 2.70 6.79 -0.25
N CYS A 125 1.49 7.24 -0.59
CA CYS A 125 1.19 8.67 -0.73
C CYS A 125 1.33 9.47 0.58
N TYR A 126 1.45 8.82 1.74
CA TYR A 126 1.60 9.51 3.04
C TYR A 126 3.04 9.73 3.47
N VAL A 127 4.02 9.32 2.68
CA VAL A 127 5.45 9.59 2.92
C VAL A 127 6.02 10.49 1.83
N PRO A 128 6.97 11.38 2.18
CA PRO A 128 7.60 12.26 1.19
C PRO A 128 8.55 11.53 0.23
N ASP A 129 9.14 10.41 0.64
CA ASP A 129 10.09 9.60 -0.13
C ASP A 129 9.66 8.12 -0.15
N VAL A 130 9.05 7.71 -1.26
CA VAL A 130 8.65 6.31 -1.45
C VAL A 130 9.85 5.40 -1.72
N THR A 131 10.97 5.94 -2.20
CA THR A 131 12.16 5.14 -2.48
C THR A 131 12.83 4.65 -1.20
N ALA A 132 12.73 5.44 -0.11
CA ALA A 132 13.13 5.00 1.22
C ALA A 132 12.32 3.77 1.69
N VAL A 133 11.01 3.76 1.45
CA VAL A 133 10.15 2.61 1.75
C VAL A 133 10.60 1.38 0.96
N TYR A 134 10.85 1.52 -0.34
CA TYR A 134 11.25 0.39 -1.18
C TYR A 134 12.61 -0.19 -0.82
N ARG A 135 13.57 0.65 -0.39
CA ARG A 135 14.86 0.17 0.13
C ARG A 135 14.68 -0.71 1.38
N GLU A 136 13.85 -0.27 2.32
CA GLU A 136 13.54 -1.04 3.52
C GLU A 136 12.77 -2.33 3.21
N VAL A 137 11.75 -2.26 2.34
CA VAL A 137 11.02 -3.45 1.87
C VAL A 137 11.98 -4.45 1.23
N SER A 138 12.85 -4.00 0.33
CA SER A 138 13.83 -4.87 -0.31
C SER A 138 14.81 -5.48 0.71
N ARG A 139 15.25 -4.70 1.69
CA ARG A 139 16.19 -5.18 2.73
C ARG A 139 15.56 -6.28 3.58
N VAL A 140 14.33 -6.08 4.04
CA VAL A 140 13.68 -7.02 4.96
C VAL A 140 13.09 -8.25 4.27
N LEU A 141 12.86 -8.22 2.96
CA LEU A 141 12.43 -9.41 2.20
C LEU A 141 13.57 -10.41 2.05
N ARG A 142 13.28 -11.69 2.13
CA ARG A 142 14.18 -12.78 1.73
C ARG A 142 14.46 -12.76 0.24
N ASP A 143 15.50 -13.43 -0.21
CA ASP A 143 15.67 -13.68 -1.65
C ASP A 143 14.43 -14.38 -2.20
N ARG A 144 13.95 -13.94 -3.36
CA ARG A 144 12.68 -14.34 -3.98
C ARG A 144 11.43 -14.02 -3.16
N GLY A 145 11.55 -13.26 -2.07
CA GLY A 145 10.42 -12.76 -1.29
C GLY A 145 9.50 -11.88 -2.11
N LEU A 146 8.21 -11.96 -1.83
CA LEU A 146 7.14 -11.32 -2.59
C LEU A 146 6.76 -9.96 -1.98
N TYR A 147 6.72 -8.93 -2.80
CA TYR A 147 6.13 -7.65 -2.46
C TYR A 147 4.84 -7.43 -3.26
N ILE A 148 3.73 -7.23 -2.56
CA ILE A 148 2.46 -6.81 -3.14
C ILE A 148 2.14 -5.43 -2.60
N SER A 149 1.89 -4.46 -3.49
CA SER A 149 1.56 -3.10 -3.08
C SER A 149 0.44 -2.50 -3.92
N GLN A 150 -0.28 -1.56 -3.32
CA GLN A 150 -1.25 -0.74 -4.03
C GLN A 150 -0.95 0.73 -3.76
N HIS A 151 -0.97 1.53 -4.82
CA HIS A 151 -0.64 2.94 -4.79
C HIS A 151 -1.77 3.77 -5.37
N LYS A 152 -1.90 5.04 -4.95
CA LYS A 152 -2.70 6.02 -5.70
C LYS A 152 -2.01 6.29 -7.04
N GLN A 153 -2.78 6.24 -8.11
CA GLN A 153 -2.27 6.49 -9.45
C GLN A 153 -1.90 7.99 -9.58
N PRO A 154 -0.72 8.33 -10.11
CA PRO A 154 -0.23 9.72 -10.10
C PRO A 154 -1.19 10.72 -10.71
N THR A 155 -1.76 10.44 -11.89
CA THR A 155 -2.72 11.34 -12.56
C THR A 155 -3.97 11.56 -11.71
N SER A 156 -4.39 10.53 -10.95
CA SER A 156 -5.50 10.66 -10.02
C SER A 156 -5.24 11.71 -8.94
N LEU A 157 -4.00 11.82 -8.46
CA LEU A 157 -3.62 12.83 -7.45
C LEU A 157 -3.45 14.25 -8.04
N GLN A 158 -3.35 14.38 -9.36
CA GLN A 158 -3.23 15.68 -10.04
C GLN A 158 -4.57 16.37 -10.29
N ILE A 159 -5.71 15.67 -10.11
CA ILE A 159 -7.03 16.27 -10.30
C ILE A 159 -7.32 17.24 -9.16
N VAL A 160 -7.78 18.43 -9.54
CA VAL A 160 -8.10 19.50 -8.58
C VAL A 160 -9.59 19.75 -8.44
N GLU A 161 -10.35 19.61 -9.54
CA GLU A 161 -11.78 19.94 -9.58
C GLU A 161 -12.46 19.30 -10.78
N ARG A 162 -13.75 19.53 -10.92
CA ARG A 162 -14.52 19.35 -12.15
C ARG A 162 -14.92 20.70 -12.72
N ASP A 163 -14.87 20.82 -14.04
CA ASP A 163 -15.37 22.02 -14.72
C ASP A 163 -16.90 22.03 -14.86
N ALA A 164 -17.44 23.09 -15.45
CA ALA A 164 -18.87 23.26 -15.68
C ALA A 164 -19.49 22.17 -16.58
N CYS A 165 -18.67 21.44 -17.34
CA CYS A 165 -19.05 20.31 -18.18
C CYS A 165 -18.83 18.95 -17.50
N ASN A 166 -18.59 18.93 -16.20
CA ASN A 166 -18.25 17.75 -15.41
C ASN A 166 -16.96 17.01 -15.81
N ARG A 167 -16.03 17.67 -16.52
CA ARG A 167 -14.73 17.11 -16.86
C ARG A 167 -13.75 17.29 -15.71
N TYR A 168 -12.91 16.28 -15.47
CA TYR A 168 -11.89 16.32 -14.43
C TYR A 168 -10.67 17.13 -14.88
N VAL A 169 -10.29 18.12 -14.09
CA VAL A 169 -9.23 19.08 -14.42
C VAL A 169 -7.92 18.67 -13.74
N VAL A 170 -6.89 18.44 -14.54
CA VAL A 170 -5.51 18.26 -14.07
C VAL A 170 -4.94 19.63 -13.72
N GLY A 171 -4.71 19.91 -12.44
CA GLY A 171 -4.23 21.20 -11.96
C GLY A 171 -2.97 21.12 -11.11
N VAL A 172 -2.67 19.99 -10.47
CA VAL A 172 -1.39 19.81 -9.78
C VAL A 172 -0.29 19.52 -10.82
N ARG A 173 0.82 20.28 -10.75
CA ARG A 173 1.96 20.06 -11.65
C ARG A 173 2.52 18.65 -11.47
N TYR A 174 2.91 18.00 -12.57
CA TYR A 174 3.50 16.65 -12.55
C TYR A 174 4.79 16.56 -11.72
N TYR A 175 5.59 17.61 -11.72
CA TYR A 175 6.83 17.73 -10.93
C TYR A 175 6.61 18.48 -9.61
N HIS A 176 5.40 18.45 -9.07
CA HIS A 176 5.11 19.03 -7.76
C HIS A 176 5.96 18.37 -6.69
N GLN A 177 6.53 19.16 -5.80
CA GLN A 177 7.31 18.70 -4.65
C GLN A 177 6.63 19.12 -3.34
N GLY A 178 6.80 18.31 -2.33
CA GLY A 178 6.19 18.54 -1.01
C GLY A 178 4.74 18.07 -0.93
N PRO A 179 4.05 18.46 0.14
CA PRO A 179 2.66 18.12 0.38
C PRO A 179 1.75 18.59 -0.74
N LEU A 180 0.81 17.75 -1.14
CA LEU A 180 -0.20 18.12 -2.13
C LEU A 180 -1.07 19.27 -1.62
N PRO A 181 -1.38 20.27 -2.48
CA PRO A 181 -2.25 21.37 -2.09
C PRO A 181 -3.69 20.89 -1.82
N PRO A 182 -4.48 21.65 -1.04
CA PRO A 182 -5.93 21.46 -0.97
C PRO A 182 -6.57 21.57 -2.37
N VAL A 183 -7.59 20.75 -2.62
CA VAL A 183 -8.29 20.68 -3.90
C VAL A 183 -9.80 20.64 -3.69
N GLY A 184 -10.58 21.05 -4.69
CA GLY A 184 -12.03 21.02 -4.65
C GLY A 184 -12.60 19.61 -4.75
N ASP A 185 -12.00 18.74 -5.58
CA ASP A 185 -12.38 17.32 -5.67
C ASP A 185 -11.55 16.48 -4.71
N THR A 186 -12.14 16.13 -3.57
CA THR A 186 -11.53 15.29 -2.53
C THR A 186 -11.97 13.83 -2.59
N SER A 187 -12.63 13.39 -3.66
CA SER A 187 -13.20 12.04 -3.75
C SER A 187 -12.17 10.90 -3.59
N TYR A 188 -10.88 11.19 -3.88
CA TYR A 188 -9.75 10.26 -3.72
C TYR A 188 -8.75 10.67 -2.63
N ARG A 189 -9.14 11.61 -1.77
CA ARG A 189 -8.32 12.08 -0.65
C ARG A 189 -8.94 11.66 0.67
N GLU A 190 -8.12 11.25 1.61
CA GLU A 190 -8.56 10.98 2.98
C GLU A 190 -8.49 12.28 3.79
N SER A 191 -9.61 12.59 4.46
CA SER A 191 -9.73 13.82 5.25
C SER A 191 -8.69 13.89 6.37
N GLY A 192 -8.05 15.04 6.51
CA GLY A 192 -7.07 15.31 7.56
C GLY A 192 -5.67 14.74 7.30
N THR A 193 -5.45 14.02 6.18
CA THR A 193 -4.13 13.49 5.84
C THR A 193 -3.30 14.48 5.02
N VAL A 194 -1.99 14.32 5.10
CA VAL A 194 -1.01 14.97 4.24
C VAL A 194 -0.52 13.94 3.22
N GLU A 195 -0.73 14.24 1.95
CA GLU A 195 -0.37 13.36 0.84
C GLU A 195 0.70 13.97 -0.06
N PHE A 196 1.45 13.11 -0.73
CA PHE A 196 2.53 13.44 -1.66
C PHE A 196 2.27 12.80 -3.02
N LEU A 197 2.66 13.50 -4.09
CA LEU A 197 2.62 13.00 -5.45
C LEU A 197 3.91 12.23 -5.75
N HIS A 198 3.81 10.91 -5.93
CA HIS A 198 4.88 10.11 -6.46
C HIS A 198 4.61 9.84 -7.94
N ARG A 199 5.59 10.17 -8.79
CA ARG A 199 5.52 9.96 -10.24
C ARG A 199 5.72 8.47 -10.57
N TRP A 200 5.43 8.09 -11.81
CA TRP A 200 5.71 6.72 -12.26
C TRP A 200 7.19 6.35 -12.14
N GLU A 201 8.10 7.31 -12.34
CA GLU A 201 9.53 7.13 -12.09
C GLU A 201 9.80 6.71 -10.64
N ASP A 202 9.12 7.35 -9.68
CA ASP A 202 9.28 7.05 -8.27
C ASP A 202 8.63 5.71 -7.89
N LEU A 203 7.42 5.43 -8.42
CA LEU A 203 6.67 4.22 -8.09
C LEU A 203 7.23 2.96 -8.78
N VAL A 204 7.56 3.03 -10.05
CA VAL A 204 8.04 1.89 -10.86
C VAL A 204 9.55 1.84 -10.89
N GLY A 205 10.20 2.95 -11.24
CA GLY A 205 11.67 3.06 -11.27
C GLY A 205 12.29 2.87 -9.90
N GLY A 206 11.67 3.43 -8.85
CA GLY A 206 12.12 3.26 -7.46
C GLY A 206 12.14 1.80 -7.00
N LEU A 207 11.13 0.99 -7.38
CA LEU A 207 11.14 -0.45 -7.12
C LEU A 207 12.31 -1.15 -7.80
N CYS A 208 12.53 -0.85 -9.09
CA CYS A 208 13.64 -1.43 -9.84
C CYS A 208 15.00 -1.06 -9.24
N GLN A 209 15.17 0.21 -8.83
CA GLN A 209 16.40 0.71 -8.18
C GLN A 209 16.64 0.05 -6.82
N ALA A 210 15.58 -0.30 -6.09
CA ALA A 210 15.67 -1.05 -4.84
C ALA A 210 15.97 -2.56 -5.03
N GLY A 211 16.14 -3.04 -6.28
CA GLY A 211 16.42 -4.44 -6.57
C GLY A 211 15.18 -5.34 -6.58
N LEU A 212 14.01 -4.74 -6.71
CA LEU A 212 12.75 -5.46 -6.85
C LEU A 212 12.40 -5.61 -8.33
N VAL A 213 12.14 -6.84 -8.77
CA VAL A 213 11.72 -7.15 -10.14
C VAL A 213 10.20 -7.15 -10.19
N ILE A 214 9.61 -6.29 -11.01
CA ILE A 214 8.16 -6.22 -11.19
C ILE A 214 7.72 -7.41 -12.05
N GLU A 215 6.81 -8.23 -11.51
CA GLU A 215 6.25 -9.41 -12.17
C GLU A 215 4.88 -9.13 -12.82
N ASP A 216 4.09 -8.21 -12.23
CA ASP A 216 2.78 -7.82 -12.75
C ASP A 216 2.40 -6.41 -12.28
N LEU A 217 1.58 -5.73 -13.10
CA LEU A 217 0.96 -4.45 -12.79
C LEU A 217 -0.51 -4.51 -13.17
N ARG A 218 -1.39 -4.05 -12.28
CA ARG A 218 -2.83 -4.01 -12.50
C ARG A 218 -3.43 -2.69 -12.04
N GLU A 219 -4.38 -2.19 -12.80
CA GLU A 219 -5.24 -1.09 -12.40
C GLU A 219 -6.61 -1.66 -12.03
N PRO A 220 -6.99 -1.67 -10.73
CA PRO A 220 -8.27 -2.19 -10.33
C PRO A 220 -9.41 -1.38 -10.94
N TYR A 221 -10.34 -2.06 -11.63
CA TYR A 221 -11.53 -1.41 -12.17
C TYR A 221 -12.38 -0.81 -11.02
N ARG A 222 -12.66 0.48 -11.10
CA ARG A 222 -13.39 1.26 -10.12
C ARG A 222 -14.43 2.19 -10.75
N ALA A 223 -14.68 2.01 -12.04
CA ALA A 223 -15.75 2.74 -12.73
C ALA A 223 -17.12 2.24 -12.28
N ASP A 224 -18.08 3.15 -12.27
CA ASP A 224 -19.49 2.91 -12.06
C ASP A 224 -20.26 3.84 -13.01
N ASP A 225 -20.87 3.26 -14.04
CA ASP A 225 -21.52 4.01 -15.12
C ASP A 225 -22.78 4.74 -14.65
N GLU A 226 -23.38 4.27 -13.55
CA GLU A 226 -24.57 4.89 -12.94
C GLU A 226 -24.20 5.95 -11.90
N ALA A 227 -22.92 6.10 -11.57
CA ALA A 227 -22.50 7.05 -10.55
C ALA A 227 -22.64 8.49 -11.01
N ALA A 228 -23.20 9.33 -10.15
CA ALA A 228 -23.34 10.77 -10.41
C ALA A 228 -21.97 11.48 -10.50
N PRO A 229 -21.85 12.55 -11.30
CA PRO A 229 -20.63 13.36 -11.36
C PRO A 229 -20.13 13.80 -9.97
N GLY A 230 -18.85 13.56 -9.70
CA GLY A 230 -18.20 13.81 -8.40
C GLY A 230 -18.20 12.62 -7.45
N HIS A 231 -18.95 11.56 -7.74
CA HIS A 231 -18.82 10.30 -7.02
C HIS A 231 -17.53 9.57 -7.41
N PHE A 232 -17.00 8.78 -6.46
CA PHE A 232 -15.78 7.99 -6.67
C PHE A 232 -15.83 7.12 -7.94
N GLY A 233 -16.98 6.43 -8.17
CA GLY A 233 -17.18 5.56 -9.33
C GLY A 233 -17.24 6.34 -10.64
N HIS A 234 -17.89 7.52 -10.66
CA HIS A 234 -17.92 8.39 -11.85
C HIS A 234 -16.52 8.85 -12.22
N ARG A 235 -15.70 9.28 -11.27
CA ARG A 235 -14.30 9.65 -11.53
C ARG A 235 -13.49 8.46 -12.03
N GLY A 236 -13.79 7.25 -11.53
CA GLY A 236 -13.16 6.00 -11.95
C GLY A 236 -13.36 5.64 -13.42
N GLN A 237 -14.39 6.21 -14.10
CA GLN A 237 -14.61 6.02 -15.55
C GLN A 237 -13.53 6.73 -16.39
N TYR A 238 -12.94 7.79 -15.88
CA TYR A 238 -11.99 8.63 -16.62
C TYR A 238 -10.54 8.43 -16.18
N ILE A 239 -10.33 8.11 -14.92
CA ILE A 239 -9.00 8.03 -14.31
C ILE A 239 -8.96 6.87 -13.33
N ALA A 240 -8.09 5.89 -13.57
CA ALA A 240 -7.86 4.82 -12.61
C ALA A 240 -7.40 5.41 -11.26
N PRO A 241 -8.07 5.11 -10.14
CA PRO A 241 -7.67 5.65 -8.84
C PRO A 241 -6.40 5.03 -8.29
N TYR A 242 -6.18 3.76 -8.61
CA TYR A 242 -5.13 2.95 -8.03
C TYR A 242 -4.39 2.13 -9.06
N VAL A 243 -3.13 1.86 -8.74
CA VAL A 243 -2.32 0.83 -9.39
C VAL A 243 -1.87 -0.17 -8.33
N ARG A 244 -1.90 -1.46 -8.70
CA ARG A 244 -1.33 -2.56 -7.91
C ARG A 244 -0.08 -3.08 -8.60
N LEU A 245 0.94 -3.37 -7.79
CA LEU A 245 2.20 -3.91 -8.26
C LEU A 245 2.50 -5.21 -7.53
N LYS A 246 2.93 -6.21 -8.31
CA LYS A 246 3.55 -7.44 -7.83
C LYS A 246 5.02 -7.39 -8.15
N ALA A 247 5.87 -7.47 -7.17
CA ALA A 247 7.31 -7.46 -7.35
C ALA A 247 7.99 -8.53 -6.49
N ARG A 248 9.22 -8.89 -6.87
CA ARG A 248 10.00 -9.90 -6.16
C ARG A 248 11.41 -9.38 -5.92
N ARG A 249 11.92 -9.60 -4.71
CA ARG A 249 13.32 -9.37 -4.43
C ARG A 249 14.17 -10.43 -5.14
N ILE A 250 15.17 -9.99 -5.89
CA ILE A 250 16.14 -10.87 -6.52
C ILE A 250 17.53 -10.46 -6.05
N VAL A 251 18.15 -11.28 -5.21
CA VAL A 251 19.54 -11.10 -4.81
C VAL A 251 20.41 -11.63 -5.95
N ARG A 252 21.08 -10.73 -6.66
CA ARG A 252 22.05 -11.14 -7.68
C ARG A 252 23.28 -11.72 -6.97
N SER A 253 23.61 -12.98 -7.24
CA SER A 253 24.89 -13.54 -6.80
C SER A 253 26.04 -12.73 -7.43
N SER A 254 27.01 -12.35 -6.65
CA SER A 254 28.19 -11.60 -7.10
C SER A 254 29.15 -12.40 -7.98
N SER A 255 28.80 -13.64 -8.37
CA SER A 255 29.54 -14.52 -9.25
C SER A 255 28.93 -14.52 -10.63
N GLY A 256 29.44 -13.71 -11.53
CA GLY A 256 29.06 -13.81 -12.94
C GLY A 256 29.26 -12.52 -13.71
N ALA A 257 29.67 -12.64 -14.93
CA ALA A 257 30.06 -11.62 -15.88
C ALA A 257 29.20 -10.34 -15.83
N PRO A 258 29.76 -9.17 -16.16
CA PRO A 258 29.00 -7.94 -16.24
C PRO A 258 27.79 -8.15 -17.17
N ALA A 259 26.64 -7.68 -16.73
CA ALA A 259 25.43 -7.71 -17.56
C ALA A 259 25.78 -7.10 -18.92
N PRO A 260 25.35 -7.69 -20.04
CA PRO A 260 25.57 -7.11 -21.34
C PRO A 260 25.05 -5.68 -21.32
N ALA A 261 25.90 -4.74 -21.73
CA ALA A 261 25.48 -3.34 -21.83
C ALA A 261 24.30 -3.29 -22.78
N LEU A 262 23.14 -2.90 -22.27
CA LEU A 262 22.01 -2.58 -23.11
C LEU A 262 22.45 -1.39 -23.98
N TRP A 263 22.65 -1.67 -25.27
CA TRP A 263 22.87 -0.62 -26.23
C TRP A 263 21.55 0.16 -26.39
N VAL A 264 21.54 1.39 -25.90
CA VAL A 264 20.44 2.34 -26.16
C VAL A 264 20.90 3.18 -27.33
N PRO A 265 20.17 3.20 -28.47
CA PRO A 265 20.53 3.99 -29.64
C PRO A 265 20.49 5.48 -29.37
#